data_70c0db6c915085872b51ffa0397ca011
#
_entry.id   70c0db6c915085872b51ffa0397ca011
#
_cell.length_a   1.000
_cell.length_b   1.000
_cell.length_c   1.000
_cell.angle_alpha   90.00
_cell.angle_beta   90.00
_cell.angle_gamma   90.00
#
_symmetry.space_group_name_H-M   'P 1'
#
loop_
_entity.id
_entity.type
_entity.pdbx_description
1 polymer ?
#
loop_
_entity_poly.entity_id
_entity_poly.type
_entity_poly.pdbx_seq_one_letter_code
_entity_poly.pdbx_strand_id
1 'polypeptide(L)'
;PGNFSVIGTANVNANYASYADIGADVQNQTNTYRSRYIDTCGTVGQASNTATTILCQGFAKSEQQINTLNWTPYLGFEVGVDHYEVYREDAGGALTLIATLPPGQFSFEDSVNSGDFPGQICYVVEAHEILNNYGIQEQSRSNEICLIYPPIIHIPNSIVPDGINTVFKPVAINVDPTKFSMTIMNRWSNIVFQTSDFNQGWNGKYGSKDELVPNDMYIYVMEFYDAAGNQYIKRGEVYVIR
;
A
#
# COMPACT_ATOMS: atom_id res chain seq x y z
N PRO A 1 18.79 26.94 18.69
CA PRO A 1 18.86 25.75 19.52
C PRO A 1 17.43 25.30 19.81
N GLY A 2 16.98 24.17 19.17
CA GLY A 2 15.64 23.62 19.39
C GLY A 2 15.47 23.16 20.84
N ASN A 3 14.27 23.32 21.40
CA ASN A 3 13.93 22.76 22.69
C ASN A 3 13.76 21.24 22.54
N PHE A 4 14.74 20.48 23.07
CA PHE A 4 14.64 19.01 23.15
C PHE A 4 14.07 18.61 24.51
N SER A 5 13.10 17.71 24.51
CA SER A 5 12.59 17.02 25.70
C SER A 5 13.14 15.61 25.78
N VAL A 6 13.26 15.11 27.00
CA VAL A 6 13.64 13.70 27.22
C VAL A 6 12.40 12.85 26.90
N ILE A 7 12.54 11.93 25.96
CA ILE A 7 11.48 10.99 25.57
C ILE A 7 11.65 9.61 26.22
N GLY A 8 12.86 9.28 26.69
CA GLY A 8 13.12 8.02 27.38
C GLY A 8 14.59 7.78 27.67
N THR A 9 14.86 6.65 28.29
CA THR A 9 16.21 6.18 28.63
C THR A 9 16.34 4.71 28.19
N ALA A 10 17.54 4.35 27.73
CA ALA A 10 17.88 2.97 27.40
C ALA A 10 19.19 2.58 28.09
N ASN A 11 19.26 1.32 28.53
CA ASN A 11 20.51 0.79 29.10
C ASN A 11 21.44 0.37 27.94
N VAL A 12 22.73 0.67 28.12
CA VAL A 12 23.77 0.23 27.21
C VAL A 12 24.05 -1.26 27.46
N ASN A 13 23.84 -2.09 26.44
CA ASN A 13 24.21 -3.50 26.44
C ASN A 13 25.38 -3.70 25.48
N ALA A 14 26.53 -4.16 26.00
CA ALA A 14 27.76 -4.23 25.25
C ALA A 14 28.21 -2.83 24.73
N ASN A 15 27.97 -2.53 23.46
CA ASN A 15 28.42 -1.27 22.86
C ASN A 15 27.28 -0.45 22.22
N TYR A 16 26.02 -0.84 22.46
CA TYR A 16 24.87 -0.14 21.87
C TYR A 16 23.72 -0.02 22.87
N ALA A 17 22.87 0.98 22.63
CA ALA A 17 21.56 1.10 23.26
C ALA A 17 20.53 1.44 22.19
N SER A 18 19.32 0.94 22.34
CA SER A 18 18.20 1.26 21.46
C SER A 18 17.00 1.76 22.25
N TYR A 19 16.27 2.68 21.66
CA TYR A 19 15.03 3.20 22.20
C TYR A 19 14.01 3.36 21.07
N ALA A 20 12.79 2.88 21.30
CA ALA A 20 11.67 3.03 20.37
C ALA A 20 10.78 4.18 20.81
N ASP A 21 10.72 5.25 20.02
CA ASP A 21 9.74 6.33 20.20
C ASP A 21 8.41 5.94 19.55
N ILE A 22 7.57 5.26 20.33
CA ILE A 22 6.25 4.79 19.86
C ILE A 22 5.22 5.91 19.71
N GLY A 23 5.52 7.12 20.19
CA GLY A 23 4.66 8.30 20.08
C GLY A 23 4.99 9.20 18.89
N ALA A 24 6.05 8.89 18.14
CA ALA A 24 6.45 9.69 16.99
C ALA A 24 5.45 9.60 15.83
N ASP A 25 5.06 10.75 15.28
CA ASP A 25 4.27 10.82 14.04
C ASP A 25 5.21 10.68 12.84
N VAL A 26 5.55 9.43 12.50
CA VAL A 26 6.49 9.12 11.42
C VAL A 26 5.88 9.25 10.03
N GLN A 27 4.56 9.36 9.92
CA GLN A 27 3.86 9.42 8.63
C GLN A 27 3.68 10.85 8.11
N ASN A 28 3.69 11.85 9.00
CA ASN A 28 3.34 13.22 8.61
C ASN A 28 4.46 14.23 8.83
N GLN A 29 5.49 13.87 9.60
CA GLN A 29 6.58 14.80 9.92
C GLN A 29 7.91 14.10 10.11
N THR A 30 8.99 14.87 9.92
CA THR A 30 10.33 14.47 10.35
C THR A 30 10.49 14.66 11.85
N ASN A 31 11.21 13.75 12.49
CA ASN A 31 11.52 13.82 13.90
C ASN A 31 13.04 13.99 14.09
N THR A 32 13.45 14.90 14.99
CA THR A 32 14.85 15.17 15.24
C THR A 32 15.24 14.71 16.64
N TYR A 33 16.24 13.86 16.70
CA TYR A 33 16.72 13.23 17.93
C TYR A 33 18.17 13.58 18.23
N ARG A 34 18.53 13.48 19.50
CA ARG A 34 19.90 13.42 19.99
C ARG A 34 19.97 12.58 21.26
N SER A 35 21.11 11.99 21.53
CA SER A 35 21.36 11.19 22.71
C SER A 35 22.32 11.88 23.66
N ARG A 36 22.30 11.45 24.93
CA ARG A 36 23.33 11.76 25.95
C ARG A 36 23.57 10.49 26.75
N TYR A 37 24.79 10.24 27.11
CA TYR A 37 25.09 9.19 28.09
C TYR A 37 24.99 9.74 29.52
N ILE A 38 24.66 8.85 30.44
CA ILE A 38 24.69 9.10 31.89
C ILE A 38 25.60 8.02 32.46
N ASP A 39 26.67 8.43 33.16
CA ASP A 39 27.58 7.47 33.79
C ASP A 39 26.98 6.84 35.05
N THR A 40 27.67 5.86 35.63
CA THR A 40 27.23 5.15 36.83
C THR A 40 27.16 6.06 38.08
N CYS A 41 27.78 7.23 38.04
CA CYS A 41 27.73 8.26 39.11
C CYS A 41 26.62 9.28 38.90
N GLY A 42 25.82 9.16 37.81
CA GLY A 42 24.74 10.07 37.45
C GLY A 42 25.20 11.32 36.72
N THR A 43 26.46 11.39 36.27
CA THR A 43 26.96 12.53 35.50
C THR A 43 26.45 12.47 34.07
N VAL A 44 25.85 13.56 33.60
CA VAL A 44 25.32 13.68 32.23
C VAL A 44 26.43 14.18 31.31
N GLY A 45 26.76 13.40 30.31
CA GLY A 45 27.72 13.74 29.28
C GLY A 45 27.22 14.76 28.26
N GLN A 46 28.09 15.12 27.33
CA GLN A 46 27.77 16.02 26.23
C GLN A 46 26.72 15.33 25.30
N ALA A 47 25.84 16.14 24.70
CA ALA A 47 24.89 15.63 23.71
C ALA A 47 25.62 15.22 22.43
N SER A 48 25.09 14.17 21.76
CA SER A 48 25.49 13.83 20.42
C SER A 48 25.14 14.94 19.41
N ASN A 49 25.60 14.82 18.17
CA ASN A 49 24.97 15.51 17.04
C ASN A 49 23.47 15.19 16.99
N THR A 50 22.73 15.93 16.18
CA THR A 50 21.31 15.68 15.94
C THR A 50 21.15 14.81 14.71
N ALA A 51 20.21 13.87 14.77
CA ALA A 51 19.76 13.10 13.63
C ALA A 51 18.30 13.42 13.32
N THR A 52 17.98 13.71 12.07
CA THR A 52 16.62 13.97 11.60
C THR A 52 16.19 12.87 10.65
N THR A 53 15.04 12.26 10.93
CA THR A 53 14.49 11.13 10.17
C THR A 53 14.12 11.52 8.74
N ILE A 54 14.09 10.55 7.85
CA ILE A 54 13.57 10.69 6.49
C ILE A 54 12.05 10.58 6.54
N LEU A 55 11.35 11.54 5.94
CA LEU A 55 9.92 11.43 5.65
C LEU A 55 9.75 11.14 4.17
N CYS A 56 9.29 9.95 3.84
CA CYS A 56 8.90 9.57 2.47
C CYS A 56 7.41 9.82 2.27
N GLN A 57 7.07 10.46 1.15
CA GLN A 57 5.72 10.72 0.69
C GLN A 57 5.60 10.33 -0.77
N GLY A 58 4.38 10.06 -1.24
CA GLY A 58 4.20 9.70 -2.64
C GLY A 58 2.75 9.76 -3.08
N PHE A 59 2.55 9.67 -4.38
CA PHE A 59 1.24 9.57 -5.00
C PHE A 59 1.28 8.73 -6.27
N ALA A 60 0.19 8.02 -6.54
CA ALA A 60 0.02 7.20 -7.73
C ALA A 60 -0.63 8.01 -8.87
N LYS A 61 0.03 8.03 -10.03
CA LYS A 61 -0.54 8.49 -11.31
C LYS A 61 -1.15 7.27 -12.01
N SER A 62 -2.32 6.83 -11.57
CA SER A 62 -2.93 5.55 -11.98
C SER A 62 -3.10 5.41 -13.50
N GLU A 63 -3.47 6.48 -14.21
CA GLU A 63 -3.65 6.46 -15.66
C GLU A 63 -2.32 6.26 -16.43
N GLN A 64 -1.20 6.69 -15.85
CA GLN A 64 0.14 6.60 -16.44
C GLN A 64 0.91 5.39 -15.92
N GLN A 65 0.38 4.70 -14.92
CA GLN A 65 1.04 3.59 -14.22
C GLN A 65 2.42 4.02 -13.65
N ILE A 66 2.48 5.23 -13.09
CA ILE A 66 3.69 5.80 -12.49
C ILE A 66 3.39 6.15 -11.04
N ASN A 67 4.26 5.70 -10.14
CA ASN A 67 4.32 6.14 -8.75
C ASN A 67 5.43 7.17 -8.59
N THR A 68 5.07 8.33 -8.06
CA THR A 68 6.05 9.38 -7.76
C THR A 68 6.30 9.39 -6.26
N LEU A 69 7.57 9.25 -5.87
CA LEU A 69 8.05 9.33 -4.50
C LEU A 69 8.85 10.60 -4.30
N ASN A 70 8.73 11.21 -3.13
CA ASN A 70 9.55 12.32 -2.68
C ASN A 70 9.92 12.11 -1.22
N TRP A 71 11.13 12.49 -0.82
CA TRP A 71 11.56 12.35 0.56
C TRP A 71 12.41 13.52 1.04
N THR A 72 12.45 13.70 2.35
CA THR A 72 13.32 14.68 2.98
C THR A 72 14.73 14.13 3.10
N PRO A 73 15.78 14.98 3.00
CA PRO A 73 17.15 14.52 3.23
C PRO A 73 17.32 13.96 4.65
N TYR A 74 18.10 12.89 4.79
CA TYR A 74 18.57 12.45 6.09
C TYR A 74 19.65 13.41 6.60
N LEU A 75 19.55 13.78 7.87
CA LEU A 75 20.54 14.61 8.56
C LEU A 75 20.98 13.90 9.84
N GLY A 76 22.27 13.59 9.95
CA GLY A 76 22.77 12.96 11.17
C GLY A 76 24.02 12.12 11.02
N PHE A 77 24.35 11.66 9.82
CA PHE A 77 25.59 10.95 9.54
C PHE A 77 26.81 11.86 9.73
N GLU A 78 27.89 11.30 10.24
CA GLU A 78 29.12 12.05 10.55
C GLU A 78 29.75 12.65 9.29
N VAL A 79 29.84 11.85 8.23
CA VAL A 79 30.49 12.25 6.95
C VAL A 79 29.46 12.69 5.91
N GLY A 80 28.21 12.31 6.07
CA GLY A 80 27.11 12.62 5.18
C GLY A 80 26.55 11.38 4.44
N VAL A 81 25.55 11.62 3.61
CA VAL A 81 24.90 10.58 2.82
C VAL A 81 25.74 10.28 1.57
N ASP A 82 26.04 9.01 1.32
CA ASP A 82 26.67 8.51 0.11
C ASP A 82 25.64 8.35 -1.03
N HIS A 83 24.54 7.65 -0.72
CA HIS A 83 23.46 7.42 -1.68
C HIS A 83 22.15 7.11 -0.95
N TYR A 84 21.06 7.14 -1.72
CA TYR A 84 19.76 6.64 -1.30
C TYR A 84 19.40 5.38 -2.08
N GLU A 85 18.79 4.42 -1.40
CA GLU A 85 18.21 3.24 -1.99
C GLU A 85 16.69 3.28 -1.86
N VAL A 86 15.98 3.00 -2.96
CA VAL A 86 14.52 2.91 -2.99
C VAL A 86 14.13 1.45 -3.08
N TYR A 87 13.31 1.02 -2.14
CA TYR A 87 12.78 -0.33 -2.07
C TYR A 87 11.28 -0.31 -2.34
N ARG A 88 10.81 -1.31 -3.04
CA ARG A 88 9.41 -1.62 -3.28
C ARG A 88 9.07 -2.95 -2.65
N GLU A 89 7.93 -3.01 -1.93
CA GLU A 89 7.39 -4.25 -1.41
C GLU A 89 6.76 -5.06 -2.55
N ASP A 90 7.14 -6.33 -2.66
CA ASP A 90 6.53 -7.27 -3.60
C ASP A 90 5.20 -7.84 -3.04
N ALA A 91 4.51 -8.65 -3.87
CA ALA A 91 3.25 -9.29 -3.47
C ALA A 91 3.38 -10.28 -2.28
N GLY A 92 4.59 -10.65 -1.93
CA GLY A 92 4.91 -11.51 -0.78
C GLY A 92 5.28 -10.76 0.48
N GLY A 93 5.32 -9.41 0.45
CA GLY A 93 5.73 -8.57 1.57
C GLY A 93 7.25 -8.39 1.69
N ALA A 94 8.03 -8.84 0.70
CA ALA A 94 9.48 -8.67 0.69
C ALA A 94 9.88 -7.37 -0.01
N LEU A 95 10.85 -6.66 0.58
CA LEU A 95 11.40 -5.44 0.00
C LEU A 95 12.42 -5.78 -1.10
N THR A 96 12.19 -5.26 -2.29
CA THR A 96 13.07 -5.39 -3.45
C THR A 96 13.69 -4.03 -3.78
N LEU A 97 15.02 -3.95 -3.89
CA LEU A 97 15.73 -2.75 -4.33
C LEU A 97 15.38 -2.45 -5.80
N ILE A 98 14.84 -1.25 -6.04
CA ILE A 98 14.44 -0.83 -7.40
C ILE A 98 15.27 0.34 -7.95
N ALA A 99 15.94 1.11 -7.08
CA ALA A 99 16.82 2.19 -7.51
C ALA A 99 17.88 2.52 -6.45
N THR A 100 19.07 2.92 -6.93
CA THR A 100 20.11 3.56 -6.13
C THR A 100 20.37 4.96 -6.72
N LEU A 101 20.30 5.99 -5.88
CA LEU A 101 20.24 7.39 -6.27
C LEU A 101 21.30 8.22 -5.55
N PRO A 102 21.90 9.25 -6.18
CA PRO A 102 22.92 10.08 -5.56
C PRO A 102 22.35 10.89 -4.36
N PRO A 103 23.20 11.36 -3.43
CA PRO A 103 22.78 11.98 -2.17
C PRO A 103 21.98 13.28 -2.31
N GLY A 104 22.05 13.94 -3.48
CA GLY A 104 21.29 15.16 -3.77
C GLY A 104 19.96 14.95 -4.49
N GLN A 105 19.55 13.70 -4.72
CA GLN A 105 18.29 13.38 -5.37
C GLN A 105 17.28 12.91 -4.31
N PHE A 106 16.13 13.58 -4.25
CA PHE A 106 15.09 13.38 -3.25
C PHE A 106 13.74 13.02 -3.87
N SER A 107 13.75 12.52 -5.10
CA SER A 107 12.56 12.06 -5.80
C SER A 107 12.89 10.90 -6.72
N PHE A 108 11.89 10.03 -6.93
CA PHE A 108 11.97 8.90 -7.85
C PHE A 108 10.61 8.62 -8.47
N GLU A 109 10.59 8.25 -9.75
CA GLU A 109 9.39 7.77 -10.44
C GLU A 109 9.55 6.28 -10.76
N ASP A 110 8.66 5.47 -10.21
CA ASP A 110 8.58 4.04 -10.46
C ASP A 110 7.47 3.76 -11.47
N SER A 111 7.84 3.15 -12.61
CA SER A 111 6.89 2.66 -13.60
C SER A 111 6.39 1.27 -13.17
N VAL A 112 5.11 1.17 -12.87
CA VAL A 112 4.51 -0.06 -12.34
C VAL A 112 3.43 -0.59 -13.25
N ASN A 113 3.29 -1.92 -13.28
CA ASN A 113 2.16 -2.56 -13.92
C ASN A 113 1.09 -2.84 -12.86
N SER A 114 -0.01 -2.09 -12.87
CA SER A 114 -1.06 -2.22 -11.85
C SER A 114 -1.69 -3.61 -11.77
N GLY A 115 -1.50 -4.44 -12.82
CA GLY A 115 -1.94 -5.84 -12.82
C GLY A 115 -1.08 -6.78 -11.97
N ASP A 116 0.13 -6.36 -11.62
CA ASP A 116 1.08 -7.17 -10.83
C ASP A 116 0.89 -7.03 -9.31
N PHE A 117 0.07 -6.05 -8.89
CA PHE A 117 -0.15 -5.73 -7.47
C PHE A 117 -1.64 -5.67 -7.14
N PRO A 118 -2.07 -6.23 -6.01
CA PRO A 118 -3.49 -6.30 -5.63
C PRO A 118 -4.04 -4.95 -5.12
N GLY A 119 -3.80 -3.86 -5.87
CA GLY A 119 -4.38 -2.54 -5.59
C GLY A 119 -3.60 -1.65 -4.63
N GLN A 120 -2.44 -2.09 -4.12
CA GLN A 120 -1.56 -1.33 -3.24
C GLN A 120 -0.11 -1.65 -3.53
N ILE A 121 0.76 -0.62 -3.50
CA ILE A 121 2.21 -0.76 -3.63
C ILE A 121 2.87 0.06 -2.53
N CYS A 122 3.73 -0.57 -1.73
CA CYS A 122 4.43 0.07 -0.63
C CYS A 122 5.89 0.30 -0.96
N TYR A 123 6.46 1.38 -0.40
CA TYR A 123 7.85 1.80 -0.62
C TYR A 123 8.51 2.24 0.67
N VAL A 124 9.83 2.05 0.69
CA VAL A 124 10.73 2.53 1.74
C VAL A 124 11.97 3.12 1.07
N VAL A 125 12.52 4.19 1.65
CA VAL A 125 13.77 4.81 1.23
C VAL A 125 14.81 4.65 2.34
N GLU A 126 16.00 4.20 1.99
CA GLU A 126 17.15 4.11 2.89
C GLU A 126 18.25 5.08 2.49
N ALA A 127 18.77 5.83 3.46
CA ALA A 127 19.99 6.62 3.30
C ALA A 127 21.18 5.79 3.79
N HIS A 128 22.24 5.75 3.03
CA HIS A 128 23.51 5.11 3.37
C HIS A 128 24.59 6.16 3.63
N GLU A 129 25.32 5.99 4.71
CA GLU A 129 26.44 6.89 5.08
C GLU A 129 27.64 6.67 4.19
N ILE A 130 28.40 7.72 3.90
CA ILE A 130 29.76 7.60 3.37
C ILE A 130 30.61 6.86 4.41
N LEU A 131 31.39 5.86 3.97
CA LEU A 131 32.27 5.11 4.87
C LEU A 131 33.15 6.09 5.64
N ASN A 132 33.00 6.13 6.97
CA ASN A 132 33.72 7.04 7.83
C ASN A 132 35.14 6.54 8.15
N ASN A 133 35.94 7.39 8.80
CA ASN A 133 37.34 7.08 9.15
C ASN A 133 37.52 5.90 10.11
N TYR A 134 36.43 5.45 10.75
CA TYR A 134 36.41 4.31 11.66
C TYR A 134 36.04 2.99 10.95
N GLY A 135 35.80 3.03 9.64
CA GLY A 135 35.32 1.89 8.87
C GLY A 135 33.86 1.54 9.13
N ILE A 136 33.07 2.49 9.63
CA ILE A 136 31.64 2.33 9.89
C ILE A 136 30.86 2.99 8.77
N GLN A 137 29.83 2.31 8.30
CA GLN A 137 28.85 2.81 7.35
C GLN A 137 27.45 2.53 7.92
N GLU A 138 26.80 3.58 8.37
CA GLU A 138 25.47 3.50 8.95
C GLU A 138 24.38 3.65 7.88
N GLN A 139 23.17 3.22 8.22
CA GLN A 139 22.00 3.38 7.37
C GLN A 139 20.81 3.92 8.17
N SER A 140 19.93 4.64 7.51
CA SER A 140 18.69 5.16 8.08
C SER A 140 17.53 4.96 7.12
N ARG A 141 16.43 4.42 7.64
CA ARG A 141 15.23 4.08 6.88
C ARG A 141 14.13 5.12 7.10
N SER A 142 13.38 5.44 6.04
CA SER A 142 12.18 6.26 6.08
C SER A 142 11.00 5.54 6.73
N ASN A 143 9.89 6.26 6.93
CA ASN A 143 8.58 5.64 7.04
C ASN A 143 8.28 4.81 5.78
N GLU A 144 7.43 3.81 5.93
CA GLU A 144 6.80 3.12 4.81
C GLU A 144 5.64 3.96 4.27
N ILE A 145 5.55 4.11 2.96
CA ILE A 145 4.44 4.74 2.27
C ILE A 145 3.76 3.75 1.33
N CYS A 146 2.45 3.56 1.47
CA CYS A 146 1.67 2.68 0.61
C CYS A 146 0.74 3.50 -0.29
N LEU A 147 0.88 3.34 -1.59
CA LEU A 147 0.08 4.00 -2.61
C LEU A 147 -1.04 3.07 -3.06
N ILE A 148 -2.28 3.54 -2.92
CA ILE A 148 -3.48 2.76 -3.19
C ILE A 148 -4.01 3.10 -4.57
N TYR A 149 -4.34 2.10 -5.35
CA TYR A 149 -4.98 2.23 -6.64
C TYR A 149 -6.49 1.99 -6.50
N PRO A 150 -7.33 2.90 -7.01
CA PRO A 150 -8.76 2.71 -6.97
C PRO A 150 -9.16 1.48 -7.79
N PRO A 151 -10.19 0.73 -7.38
CA PRO A 151 -10.69 -0.40 -8.13
C PRO A 151 -11.30 0.06 -9.46
N ILE A 152 -10.95 -0.66 -10.53
CA ILE A 152 -11.55 -0.49 -11.85
C ILE A 152 -12.37 -1.75 -12.12
N ILE A 153 -13.67 -1.58 -12.34
CA ILE A 153 -14.60 -2.68 -12.60
C ILE A 153 -15.36 -2.45 -13.89
N HIS A 154 -15.34 -3.45 -14.75
CA HIS A 154 -16.19 -3.52 -15.94
C HIS A 154 -17.29 -4.58 -15.73
N ILE A 155 -18.54 -4.16 -15.91
CA ILE A 155 -19.71 -5.00 -15.67
C ILE A 155 -20.45 -5.13 -17.00
N PRO A 156 -20.66 -6.34 -17.55
CA PRO A 156 -21.50 -6.55 -18.72
C PRO A 156 -22.93 -6.06 -18.48
N ASN A 157 -23.64 -5.67 -19.52
CA ASN A 157 -25.04 -5.23 -19.41
C ASN A 157 -26.05 -6.29 -19.93
N SER A 158 -25.57 -7.37 -20.55
CA SER A 158 -26.44 -8.43 -21.10
C SER A 158 -25.72 -9.76 -21.18
N ILE A 159 -26.49 -10.83 -21.18
CA ILE A 159 -26.03 -12.18 -21.50
C ILE A 159 -27.00 -12.85 -22.49
N VAL A 160 -26.43 -13.78 -23.26
CA VAL A 160 -27.15 -14.67 -24.17
C VAL A 160 -26.80 -16.11 -23.77
N PRO A 161 -27.57 -16.76 -22.86
CA PRO A 161 -27.19 -18.05 -22.28
C PRO A 161 -26.91 -19.15 -23.29
N ASP A 162 -27.59 -19.12 -24.44
CA ASP A 162 -27.43 -20.09 -25.55
C ASP A 162 -26.52 -19.54 -26.68
N GLY A 163 -25.81 -18.41 -26.46
CA GLY A 163 -25.02 -17.71 -27.47
C GLY A 163 -23.52 -17.62 -27.12
N ILE A 164 -22.89 -16.49 -27.51
CA ILE A 164 -21.46 -16.25 -27.31
C ILE A 164 -21.17 -15.70 -25.91
N ASN A 165 -22.04 -14.81 -25.42
CA ASN A 165 -21.87 -14.18 -24.11
C ASN A 165 -22.78 -14.85 -23.08
N THR A 166 -22.37 -16.01 -22.61
CA THR A 166 -23.23 -16.92 -21.81
C THR A 166 -23.22 -16.64 -20.33
N VAL A 167 -22.27 -15.80 -19.82
CA VAL A 167 -22.07 -15.61 -18.39
C VAL A 167 -21.97 -14.13 -18.04
N PHE A 168 -22.80 -13.70 -17.10
CA PHE A 168 -22.65 -12.39 -16.44
C PHE A 168 -21.60 -12.48 -15.35
N LYS A 169 -20.43 -11.93 -15.61
CA LYS A 169 -19.32 -11.89 -14.68
C LYS A 169 -18.62 -10.53 -14.74
N PRO A 170 -18.42 -9.82 -13.63
CA PRO A 170 -17.60 -8.63 -13.62
C PRO A 170 -16.14 -8.96 -13.90
N VAL A 171 -15.45 -8.05 -14.57
CA VAL A 171 -13.98 -8.04 -14.69
C VAL A 171 -13.47 -6.84 -13.92
N ALA A 172 -12.57 -7.06 -12.97
CA ALA A 172 -12.06 -5.99 -12.15
C ALA A 172 -10.56 -6.16 -11.87
N ILE A 173 -9.89 -5.03 -11.63
CA ILE A 173 -8.53 -4.96 -11.11
C ILE A 173 -8.53 -4.10 -9.85
N ASN A 174 -7.53 -4.27 -8.98
CA ASN A 174 -7.38 -3.56 -7.72
C ASN A 174 -8.53 -3.81 -6.73
N VAL A 175 -9.11 -5.01 -6.76
CA VAL A 175 -10.14 -5.46 -5.81
C VAL A 175 -9.60 -6.60 -4.94
N ASP A 176 -10.04 -6.66 -3.70
CA ASP A 176 -9.81 -7.80 -2.82
C ASP A 176 -10.78 -8.94 -3.21
N PRO A 177 -10.30 -10.02 -3.87
CA PRO A 177 -11.19 -11.08 -4.34
C PRO A 177 -11.81 -11.89 -3.21
N THR A 178 -11.29 -11.77 -1.99
CA THR A 178 -11.79 -12.50 -0.80
C THR A 178 -12.97 -11.78 -0.15
N LYS A 179 -13.18 -10.50 -0.47
CA LYS A 179 -14.25 -9.66 0.04
C LYS A 179 -15.16 -9.21 -1.09
N PHE A 180 -15.88 -10.16 -1.65
CA PHE A 180 -16.81 -9.95 -2.77
C PHE A 180 -18.15 -10.59 -2.50
N SER A 181 -19.22 -9.92 -2.90
CA SER A 181 -20.54 -10.52 -3.02
C SER A 181 -21.28 -9.99 -4.24
N MET A 182 -22.06 -10.85 -4.89
CA MET A 182 -22.94 -10.50 -5.99
C MET A 182 -24.29 -11.18 -5.80
N THR A 183 -25.35 -10.38 -5.87
CA THR A 183 -26.73 -10.86 -5.83
C THR A 183 -27.47 -10.37 -7.06
N ILE A 184 -28.17 -11.25 -7.75
CA ILE A 184 -29.00 -10.93 -8.91
C ILE A 184 -30.46 -11.26 -8.57
N MET A 185 -31.35 -10.33 -8.86
CA MET A 185 -32.77 -10.40 -8.54
C MET A 185 -33.63 -10.13 -9.79
N ASN A 186 -34.81 -10.72 -9.82
CA ASN A 186 -35.83 -10.38 -10.79
C ASN A 186 -36.55 -9.08 -10.39
N ARG A 187 -37.48 -8.60 -11.24
CA ARG A 187 -38.29 -7.37 -11.03
C ARG A 187 -39.15 -7.39 -9.75
N TRP A 188 -39.41 -8.55 -9.17
CA TRP A 188 -40.14 -8.72 -7.90
C TRP A 188 -39.22 -8.88 -6.69
N SER A 189 -37.92 -8.56 -6.83
CA SER A 189 -36.89 -8.68 -5.81
C SER A 189 -36.63 -10.12 -5.33
N ASN A 190 -37.06 -11.14 -6.09
CA ASN A 190 -36.69 -12.51 -5.80
C ASN A 190 -35.28 -12.79 -6.29
N ILE A 191 -34.43 -13.33 -5.42
CA ILE A 191 -33.06 -13.69 -5.76
C ILE A 191 -33.06 -14.85 -6.75
N VAL A 192 -32.42 -14.68 -7.89
CA VAL A 192 -32.21 -15.71 -8.92
C VAL A 192 -30.79 -16.27 -8.88
N PHE A 193 -29.81 -15.49 -8.38
CA PHE A 193 -28.43 -15.91 -8.24
C PHE A 193 -27.75 -15.15 -7.10
N GLN A 194 -26.86 -15.82 -6.37
CA GLN A 194 -26.01 -15.20 -5.38
C GLN A 194 -24.67 -15.94 -5.29
N THR A 195 -23.57 -15.18 -5.15
CA THR A 195 -22.24 -15.72 -4.93
C THR A 195 -21.39 -14.78 -4.08
N SER A 196 -20.42 -15.35 -3.37
CA SER A 196 -19.30 -14.62 -2.75
C SER A 196 -17.95 -14.93 -3.43
N ASP A 197 -17.95 -15.75 -4.49
CA ASP A 197 -16.76 -16.02 -5.27
C ASP A 197 -16.68 -15.06 -6.46
N PHE A 198 -15.64 -14.22 -6.47
CA PHE A 198 -15.38 -13.26 -7.55
C PHE A 198 -15.23 -13.95 -8.93
N ASN A 199 -14.80 -15.21 -8.94
CA ASN A 199 -14.62 -15.98 -10.17
C ASN A 199 -15.88 -16.66 -10.67
N GLN A 200 -16.93 -16.71 -9.86
CA GLN A 200 -18.20 -17.31 -10.23
C GLN A 200 -19.13 -16.26 -10.88
N GLY A 201 -19.45 -16.47 -12.16
CA GLY A 201 -20.45 -15.68 -12.87
C GLY A 201 -21.84 -16.36 -12.92
N TRP A 202 -22.86 -15.57 -13.26
CA TRP A 202 -24.23 -16.06 -13.47
C TRP A 202 -24.45 -16.43 -14.93
N ASN A 203 -24.92 -17.65 -15.16
CA ASN A 203 -25.18 -18.22 -16.50
C ASN A 203 -26.65 -18.10 -16.96
N GLY A 204 -27.44 -17.23 -16.34
CA GLY A 204 -28.85 -17.06 -16.69
C GLY A 204 -29.77 -18.15 -16.16
N LYS A 205 -29.35 -18.95 -15.19
CA LYS A 205 -30.16 -19.99 -14.55
C LYS A 205 -30.60 -19.63 -13.14
N TYR A 206 -31.65 -20.26 -12.65
CA TYR A 206 -32.12 -20.11 -11.26
C TYR A 206 -31.20 -20.83 -10.28
N GLY A 207 -30.30 -20.11 -9.63
CA GLY A 207 -29.39 -20.66 -8.61
C GLY A 207 -28.65 -21.90 -9.10
N SER A 208 -28.83 -23.04 -8.41
CA SER A 208 -28.24 -24.33 -8.77
C SER A 208 -29.13 -25.18 -9.69
N LYS A 209 -30.31 -24.69 -10.07
CA LYS A 209 -31.23 -25.41 -10.98
C LYS A 209 -30.73 -25.27 -12.41
N ASP A 210 -30.97 -26.32 -13.21
CA ASP A 210 -30.64 -26.33 -14.64
C ASP A 210 -31.78 -25.71 -15.49
N GLU A 211 -32.48 -24.71 -14.94
CA GLU A 211 -33.61 -24.03 -15.58
C GLU A 211 -33.19 -22.59 -15.88
N LEU A 212 -33.28 -22.19 -17.13
CA LEU A 212 -33.03 -20.85 -17.60
C LEU A 212 -34.11 -19.88 -17.13
N VAL A 213 -33.69 -18.69 -16.69
CA VAL A 213 -34.64 -17.62 -16.36
C VAL A 213 -35.31 -17.07 -17.65
N PRO A 214 -36.51 -16.43 -17.58
CA PRO A 214 -37.12 -15.74 -18.70
C PRO A 214 -36.26 -14.64 -19.31
N ASN A 215 -36.48 -14.34 -20.59
CA ASN A 215 -35.95 -13.12 -21.22
C ASN A 215 -36.55 -11.91 -20.52
N ASP A 216 -35.72 -11.21 -19.76
CA ASP A 216 -36.13 -10.06 -18.94
C ASP A 216 -34.94 -9.26 -18.50
N MET A 217 -35.19 -8.15 -17.82
CA MET A 217 -34.24 -7.35 -17.08
C MET A 217 -34.12 -7.89 -15.65
N TYR A 218 -32.90 -8.04 -15.19
CA TYR A 218 -32.55 -8.44 -13.83
C TYR A 218 -31.71 -7.35 -13.19
N ILE A 219 -31.86 -7.17 -11.87
CA ILE A 219 -31.12 -6.18 -11.10
C ILE A 219 -29.98 -6.89 -10.38
N TYR A 220 -28.77 -6.38 -10.52
CA TYR A 220 -27.63 -6.84 -9.72
C TYR A 220 -27.25 -5.85 -8.64
N VAL A 221 -26.76 -6.38 -7.53
CA VAL A 221 -26.05 -5.65 -6.46
C VAL A 221 -24.75 -6.37 -6.24
N MET A 222 -23.65 -5.63 -6.34
CA MET A 222 -22.29 -6.12 -6.06
C MET A 222 -21.67 -5.30 -4.95
N GLU A 223 -21.03 -5.98 -4.01
CA GLU A 223 -20.21 -5.39 -2.96
C GLU A 223 -18.81 -5.94 -3.10
N PHE A 224 -17.81 -5.07 -3.06
CA PHE A 224 -16.39 -5.42 -3.13
C PHE A 224 -15.56 -4.38 -2.41
N TYR A 225 -14.29 -4.71 -2.15
CA TYR A 225 -13.37 -3.88 -1.39
C TYR A 225 -12.07 -3.68 -2.17
N ASP A 226 -11.41 -2.54 -1.95
CA ASP A 226 -10.04 -2.33 -2.41
C ASP A 226 -9.02 -2.91 -1.42
N ALA A 227 -7.72 -2.80 -1.75
CA ALA A 227 -6.64 -3.29 -0.91
C ALA A 227 -6.53 -2.57 0.45
N ALA A 228 -7.02 -1.33 0.55
CA ALA A 228 -7.08 -0.57 1.81
C ALA A 228 -8.30 -0.94 2.67
N GLY A 229 -9.22 -1.79 2.15
CA GLY A 229 -10.42 -2.18 2.83
C GLY A 229 -11.59 -1.20 2.69
N ASN A 230 -11.51 -0.24 1.75
CA ASN A 230 -12.64 0.61 1.44
C ASN A 230 -13.72 -0.18 0.69
N GLN A 231 -14.97 -0.01 1.13
CA GLN A 231 -16.12 -0.69 0.56
C GLN A 231 -16.68 0.04 -0.66
N TYR A 232 -17.02 -0.71 -1.68
CA TYR A 232 -17.70 -0.23 -2.89
C TYR A 232 -18.96 -1.05 -3.13
N ILE A 233 -20.05 -0.35 -3.49
CA ILE A 233 -21.31 -0.99 -3.87
C ILE A 233 -21.68 -0.52 -5.27
N LYS A 234 -21.86 -1.48 -6.20
CA LYS A 234 -22.37 -1.23 -7.55
C LYS A 234 -23.74 -1.88 -7.71
N ARG A 235 -24.65 -1.14 -8.31
CA ARG A 235 -26.00 -1.59 -8.63
C ARG A 235 -26.27 -1.27 -10.09
N GLY A 236 -27.00 -2.12 -10.76
CA GLY A 236 -27.36 -1.92 -12.15
C GLY A 236 -28.26 -3.03 -12.67
N GLU A 237 -28.41 -3.05 -13.98
CA GLU A 237 -29.30 -3.94 -14.71
C GLU A 237 -28.50 -4.86 -15.62
N VAL A 238 -28.97 -6.09 -15.77
CA VAL A 238 -28.48 -7.05 -16.74
C VAL A 238 -29.65 -7.65 -17.50
N TYR A 239 -29.55 -7.69 -18.82
CA TYR A 239 -30.56 -8.22 -19.69
C TYR A 239 -30.24 -9.66 -20.12
N VAL A 240 -31.20 -10.56 -19.96
CA VAL A 240 -31.13 -11.91 -20.52
C VAL A 240 -31.85 -11.90 -21.84
N ILE A 241 -31.14 -12.23 -22.93
CA ILE A 241 -31.62 -12.22 -24.31
C ILE A 241 -31.42 -13.64 -24.88
N ARG A 242 -32.39 -14.12 -25.65
CA ARG A 242 -32.31 -15.39 -26.40
C ARG A 242 -32.66 -15.15 -27.85
#